data_0a7966f406cc92b01660b7d49525c702
#
_entry.id   0a7966f406cc92b01660b7d49525c702
#
_cell.length_a   1.000
_cell.length_b   1.000
_cell.length_c   1.000
_cell.angle_alpha   90.00
_cell.angle_beta   90.00
_cell.angle_gamma   90.00
#
_symmetry.space_group_name_H-M   'P 1'
#
loop_
_entity.id
_entity.type
_entity.pdbx_description
1 polymer ?
#
loop_
_entity_poly.entity_id
_entity_poly.type
_entity_poly.pdbx_seq_one_letter_code
_entity_poly.pdbx_strand_id
1 'polypeptide(L)'
;MKKVRLVSLLLALAMVFTLAACGGGDQPSGGSSQPPASQSGGEEQPSGGTSEAPVDVIKIGIVNPTTGPLAGFGEGNPWTEELLVDYVNNEMGGIYFEDYDTSLPIEIITYDSESDTTTCSEMAQKLIEEDKVNIIIARHTPETVNPVSAMAERYGVPCVAIEAPVDAWLAEGPYEWTYHAMWTLEKMYDQYSALWEQAGFAKGSGAKVGILFANDADGTAWHGVFADKIVADGYTLVDPGQYPAGTTDYSDVINQFKSEGVEILCGTNTNPDFNSFWLQAKQQGFEPKFVTMGKAYLLQSDADAIGAELMDGNCAEVWWSEHHPYASALTGETGETLAAKYLEATGRAITQPMGYKYASMELCIAALQNATNLEPENIRDGIAAIDVDTIIGHVKYNEDHYSVTPLAGGQWQLQEDGSLKLVIVNNELNPEIPLTGELKLK
;
A
#
# COMPACT_ATOMS: atom_id res chain seq x y z
N MET A 1 -10.82 -50.47 -20.68
CA MET A 1 -12.12 -50.89 -21.26
C MET A 1 -13.18 -49.89 -20.77
N LYS A 2 -13.98 -49.42 -21.71
CA LYS A 2 -15.22 -48.63 -21.61
C LYS A 2 -15.06 -47.12 -21.34
N LYS A 3 -15.12 -46.41 -22.48
CA LYS A 3 -15.53 -45.03 -22.68
C LYS A 3 -17.04 -44.88 -22.38
N VAL A 4 -17.45 -43.78 -21.78
CA VAL A 4 -18.83 -43.29 -21.94
C VAL A 4 -18.74 -41.79 -22.25
N ARG A 5 -19.19 -41.44 -23.45
CA ARG A 5 -19.55 -40.09 -23.95
C ARG A 5 -21.03 -39.85 -23.64
N LEU A 6 -21.42 -38.66 -23.26
CA LEU A 6 -22.76 -38.08 -23.51
C LEU A 6 -22.58 -36.55 -23.52
N VAL A 7 -22.63 -35.93 -24.64
CA VAL A 7 -23.69 -35.40 -25.49
C VAL A 7 -24.40 -34.17 -24.89
N SER A 8 -24.16 -33.09 -25.59
CA SER A 8 -24.74 -31.75 -25.52
C SER A 8 -26.24 -31.70 -25.65
N LEU A 9 -26.90 -30.74 -25.01
CA LEU A 9 -28.20 -30.25 -25.51
C LEU A 9 -28.27 -28.72 -25.34
N LEU A 10 -28.20 -28.05 -26.49
CA LEU A 10 -28.60 -26.64 -26.69
C LEU A 10 -30.14 -26.55 -26.66
N LEU A 11 -30.66 -25.55 -25.94
CA LEU A 11 -32.01 -25.09 -26.20
C LEU A 11 -32.00 -23.56 -26.31
N ALA A 12 -32.14 -23.11 -27.56
CA ALA A 12 -32.48 -21.75 -27.92
C ALA A 12 -34.02 -21.60 -27.84
N LEU A 13 -34.48 -20.53 -27.21
CA LEU A 13 -35.90 -20.10 -27.33
C LEU A 13 -35.97 -18.64 -27.72
N ALA A 14 -36.25 -18.41 -28.98
CA ALA A 14 -36.63 -17.12 -29.55
C ALA A 14 -38.08 -16.84 -29.20
N MET A 15 -38.43 -15.62 -28.77
CA MET A 15 -39.81 -15.12 -28.83
C MET A 15 -39.87 -13.81 -29.58
N VAL A 16 -40.80 -13.85 -30.52
CA VAL A 16 -41.10 -12.98 -31.65
C VAL A 16 -41.97 -11.78 -31.19
N PHE A 17 -41.67 -10.64 -31.83
CA PHE A 17 -42.48 -9.43 -31.87
C PHE A 17 -43.93 -9.64 -32.26
N THR A 18 -44.85 -8.84 -31.72
CA THR A 18 -46.07 -8.44 -32.42
C THR A 18 -46.33 -6.93 -32.23
N LEU A 19 -46.23 -6.24 -33.38
CA LEU A 19 -46.79 -4.92 -33.60
C LEU A 19 -48.31 -5.04 -33.77
N ALA A 20 -49.06 -4.06 -33.24
CA ALA A 20 -50.38 -3.72 -33.75
C ALA A 20 -50.51 -2.21 -33.83
N ALA A 21 -50.63 -1.69 -35.01
CA ALA A 21 -50.97 -0.31 -35.38
C ALA A 21 -52.48 -0.30 -35.77
N CYS A 22 -53.13 0.82 -35.50
CA CYS A 22 -54.29 1.42 -36.25
C CYS A 22 -54.78 2.62 -35.40
N GLY A 23 -55.02 3.84 -35.84
CA GLY A 23 -55.26 4.38 -37.17
C GLY A 23 -56.41 5.39 -37.09
N GLY A 24 -56.23 6.60 -37.69
CA GLY A 24 -57.30 7.53 -38.09
C GLY A 24 -57.70 8.56 -37.01
N GLY A 25 -57.69 9.83 -37.26
CA GLY A 25 -57.90 10.67 -38.39
C GLY A 25 -58.77 11.85 -37.96
N ASP A 26 -58.40 13.04 -38.31
CA ASP A 26 -59.12 14.20 -38.81
C ASP A 26 -58.81 15.53 -38.09
N GLN A 27 -58.30 16.45 -38.93
CA GLN A 27 -58.34 17.89 -38.80
C GLN A 27 -59.63 18.44 -39.45
N PRO A 28 -60.00 19.75 -39.47
CA PRO A 28 -59.28 21.01 -39.15
C PRO A 28 -60.13 22.17 -38.57
N SER A 29 -59.47 23.30 -38.48
CA SER A 29 -59.90 24.70 -38.56
C SER A 29 -59.72 25.50 -37.27
N GLY A 30 -58.83 26.47 -37.23
CA GLY A 30 -58.90 27.77 -37.88
C GLY A 30 -59.25 28.86 -36.85
N GLY A 31 -58.29 29.76 -36.51
CA GLY A 31 -58.63 30.93 -35.67
C GLY A 31 -57.36 31.71 -35.26
N SER A 32 -57.05 32.71 -36.10
CA SER A 32 -56.03 33.75 -35.93
C SER A 32 -56.41 34.71 -34.78
N SER A 33 -55.49 35.13 -33.97
CA SER A 33 -55.31 36.52 -33.56
C SER A 33 -54.03 36.76 -32.74
N GLN A 34 -53.37 37.84 -33.05
CA GLN A 34 -52.08 38.37 -32.64
C GLN A 34 -52.12 39.02 -31.21
N PRO A 35 -50.96 39.45 -30.68
CA PRO A 35 -50.53 39.39 -29.28
C PRO A 35 -50.78 40.67 -28.47
N PRO A 36 -50.55 40.67 -27.17
CA PRO A 36 -49.98 41.85 -26.52
C PRO A 36 -48.67 41.61 -25.77
N ALA A 37 -47.94 42.65 -25.68
CA ALA A 37 -46.60 43.00 -25.33
C ALA A 37 -46.05 42.46 -23.99
N SER A 38 -44.73 42.22 -24.07
CA SER A 38 -43.65 42.48 -23.09
C SER A 38 -44.05 42.71 -21.62
N GLN A 39 -43.60 41.76 -20.80
CA GLN A 39 -43.11 42.04 -19.45
C GLN A 39 -41.73 41.45 -19.27
N SER A 40 -40.84 42.35 -18.77
CA SER A 40 -39.45 42.15 -18.43
C SER A 40 -39.17 40.83 -17.70
N GLY A 41 -38.31 40.03 -18.29
CA GLY A 41 -37.67 38.91 -17.59
C GLY A 41 -36.76 39.47 -16.51
N GLY A 42 -37.08 39.14 -15.28
CA GLY A 42 -36.07 39.09 -14.23
C GLY A 42 -35.15 37.91 -14.54
N GLU A 43 -33.88 38.17 -14.67
CA GLU A 43 -32.86 37.13 -14.57
C GLU A 43 -32.97 36.52 -13.16
N GLU A 44 -33.50 35.31 -13.08
CA GLU A 44 -33.29 34.48 -11.92
C GLU A 44 -31.77 34.12 -11.90
N GLN A 45 -31.02 34.86 -11.08
CA GLN A 45 -29.73 34.35 -10.57
C GLN A 45 -30.00 32.97 -9.93
N PRO A 46 -29.21 31.94 -10.26
CA PRO A 46 -29.25 30.72 -9.48
C PRO A 46 -28.81 31.11 -8.06
N SER A 47 -29.75 31.11 -7.13
CA SER A 47 -29.41 31.10 -5.72
C SER A 47 -28.73 29.76 -5.47
N GLY A 48 -27.41 29.76 -5.36
CA GLY A 48 -26.66 28.65 -4.79
C GLY A 48 -27.15 28.46 -3.35
N GLY A 49 -28.15 27.62 -3.17
CA GLY A 49 -28.54 27.17 -1.85
C GLY A 49 -27.53 26.13 -1.41
N THR A 50 -26.79 26.41 -0.34
CA THR A 50 -25.99 25.41 0.38
C THR A 50 -26.93 24.28 0.81
N SER A 51 -26.58 23.02 0.50
CA SER A 51 -27.28 21.86 1.00
C SER A 51 -26.85 21.56 2.43
N GLU A 52 -27.74 21.03 3.24
CA GLU A 52 -27.36 20.55 4.58
C GLU A 52 -26.44 19.35 4.44
N ALA A 53 -25.39 19.28 5.25
CA ALA A 53 -24.48 18.13 5.25
C ALA A 53 -25.24 16.85 5.63
N PRO A 54 -25.01 15.72 4.93
CA PRO A 54 -25.76 14.48 5.17
C PRO A 54 -25.40 13.78 6.48
N VAL A 55 -24.30 14.18 7.12
CA VAL A 55 -23.76 13.61 8.37
C VAL A 55 -23.16 14.70 9.25
N ASP A 56 -23.02 14.41 10.55
CA ASP A 56 -22.38 15.29 11.52
C ASP A 56 -20.86 15.03 11.65
N VAL A 57 -20.37 13.89 11.14
CA VAL A 57 -18.98 13.45 11.23
C VAL A 57 -18.60 12.64 10.00
N ILE A 58 -17.37 12.84 9.49
CA ILE A 58 -16.81 12.06 8.39
C ILE A 58 -16.22 10.77 8.98
N LYS A 59 -16.61 9.63 8.46
CA LYS A 59 -16.13 8.32 8.90
C LYS A 59 -15.03 7.79 7.97
N ILE A 60 -13.88 7.52 8.55
CA ILE A 60 -12.73 6.91 7.85
C ILE A 60 -12.64 5.46 8.33
N GLY A 61 -12.74 4.50 7.40
CA GLY A 61 -12.64 3.08 7.69
C GLY A 61 -11.22 2.55 7.51
N ILE A 62 -10.75 1.71 8.43
CA ILE A 62 -9.43 1.08 8.35
C ILE A 62 -9.53 -0.38 8.76
N VAL A 63 -8.86 -1.27 8.02
CA VAL A 63 -8.65 -2.66 8.43
C VAL A 63 -7.17 -2.85 8.70
N ASN A 64 -6.80 -3.20 9.94
CA ASN A 64 -5.43 -3.35 10.40
C ASN A 64 -5.13 -4.79 10.84
N PRO A 65 -3.93 -5.34 10.58
CA PRO A 65 -3.49 -6.60 11.18
C PRO A 65 -2.99 -6.33 12.62
N THR A 66 -3.91 -6.28 13.59
CA THR A 66 -3.55 -6.13 15.01
C THR A 66 -3.14 -7.44 15.66
N THR A 67 -3.55 -8.56 15.07
CA THR A 67 -3.16 -9.91 15.50
C THR A 67 -2.64 -10.76 14.32
N GLY A 68 -2.01 -11.88 14.62
CA GLY A 68 -1.46 -12.81 13.63
C GLY A 68 -0.04 -12.46 13.16
N PRO A 69 0.46 -13.10 12.08
CA PRO A 69 1.87 -12.96 11.62
C PRO A 69 2.27 -11.56 11.17
N LEU A 70 1.31 -10.72 10.78
CA LEU A 70 1.54 -9.35 10.32
C LEU A 70 1.30 -8.29 11.40
N ALA A 71 1.09 -8.71 12.66
CA ALA A 71 0.74 -7.79 13.77
C ALA A 71 1.78 -6.68 13.99
N GLY A 72 3.05 -6.92 13.67
CA GLY A 72 4.10 -5.90 13.73
C GLY A 72 3.82 -4.69 12.84
N PHE A 73 3.17 -4.88 11.70
CA PHE A 73 2.74 -3.78 10.83
C PHE A 73 1.61 -2.97 11.45
N GLY A 74 0.80 -3.55 12.32
CA GLY A 74 -0.25 -2.82 13.07
C GLY A 74 0.27 -1.95 14.22
N GLU A 75 1.54 -2.09 14.59
CA GLU A 75 2.12 -1.34 15.70
C GLU A 75 2.13 0.17 15.43
N GLY A 76 1.75 0.97 16.43
CA GLY A 76 1.73 2.43 16.36
C GLY A 76 0.54 3.03 15.60
N ASN A 77 -0.34 2.22 14.98
CA ASN A 77 -1.51 2.72 14.28
C ASN A 77 -2.38 3.64 15.13
N PRO A 78 -2.83 3.26 16.34
CA PRO A 78 -3.71 4.12 17.13
C PRO A 78 -3.07 5.47 17.44
N TRP A 79 -1.77 5.51 17.70
CA TRP A 79 -1.08 6.75 18.03
C TRP A 79 -1.01 7.72 16.85
N THR A 80 -0.68 7.23 15.64
CA THR A 80 -0.63 8.08 14.42
C THR A 80 -2.02 8.54 14.02
N GLU A 81 -3.02 7.69 14.18
CA GLU A 81 -4.43 7.99 13.90
C GLU A 81 -4.96 9.07 14.84
N GLU A 82 -4.78 8.90 16.15
CA GLU A 82 -5.20 9.86 17.17
C GLU A 82 -4.55 11.23 16.97
N LEU A 83 -3.25 11.26 16.61
CA LEU A 83 -2.52 12.51 16.39
C LEU A 83 -3.15 13.34 15.26
N LEU A 84 -3.53 12.71 14.14
CA LEU A 84 -4.11 13.43 13.00
C LEU A 84 -5.61 13.69 13.17
N VAL A 85 -6.34 12.82 13.86
CA VAL A 85 -7.74 13.09 14.25
C VAL A 85 -7.80 14.32 15.17
N ASP A 86 -6.90 14.41 16.18
CA ASP A 86 -6.82 15.56 17.07
C ASP A 86 -6.49 16.85 16.30
N TYR A 87 -5.50 16.78 15.41
CA TYR A 87 -5.12 17.90 14.56
C TYR A 87 -6.29 18.42 13.70
N VAL A 88 -7.00 17.53 12.98
CA VAL A 88 -8.13 17.92 12.15
C VAL A 88 -9.27 18.48 12.98
N ASN A 89 -9.64 17.82 14.08
CA ASN A 89 -10.84 18.17 14.83
C ASN A 89 -10.64 19.40 15.72
N ASN A 90 -9.44 19.57 16.31
CA ASN A 90 -9.19 20.61 17.31
C ASN A 90 -8.36 21.78 16.78
N GLU A 91 -7.37 21.55 15.89
CA GLU A 91 -6.54 22.63 15.36
C GLU A 91 -7.08 23.20 14.06
N MET A 92 -7.52 22.35 13.12
CA MET A 92 -8.16 22.80 11.87
C MET A 92 -9.63 23.20 12.06
N GLY A 93 -10.34 22.63 13.05
CA GLY A 93 -11.76 22.83 13.25
C GLY A 93 -12.64 22.02 12.28
N GLY A 94 -12.13 20.90 11.76
CA GLY A 94 -12.78 20.01 10.81
C GLY A 94 -12.35 20.26 9.36
N ILE A 95 -12.90 19.45 8.44
CA ILE A 95 -12.70 19.57 6.99
C ILE A 95 -13.87 20.36 6.39
N TYR A 96 -13.58 21.45 5.71
CA TYR A 96 -14.58 22.33 5.09
C TYR A 96 -15.06 21.76 3.76
N PHE A 97 -16.37 21.77 3.54
CA PHE A 97 -17.01 21.43 2.27
C PHE A 97 -17.80 22.61 1.71
N GLU A 98 -17.46 23.01 0.48
CA GLU A 98 -18.07 24.16 -0.16
C GLU A 98 -19.59 24.01 -0.37
N ASP A 99 -20.05 22.82 -0.79
CA ASP A 99 -21.46 22.57 -1.09
C ASP A 99 -22.34 22.59 0.16
N TYR A 100 -21.77 22.42 1.35
CA TYR A 100 -22.47 22.47 2.64
C TYR A 100 -22.24 23.78 3.41
N ASP A 101 -21.23 24.57 3.01
CA ASP A 101 -20.75 25.76 3.74
C ASP A 101 -20.48 25.44 5.23
N THR A 102 -19.87 24.28 5.50
CA THR A 102 -19.58 23.83 6.85
C THR A 102 -18.32 22.97 6.93
N SER A 103 -17.72 22.94 8.13
CA SER A 103 -16.61 22.05 8.45
C SER A 103 -17.12 20.87 9.27
N LEU A 104 -16.71 19.67 8.91
CA LEU A 104 -17.08 18.43 9.58
C LEU A 104 -15.86 17.80 10.26
N PRO A 105 -15.99 17.33 11.50
CA PRO A 105 -14.94 16.56 12.16
C PRO A 105 -14.81 15.17 11.53
N ILE A 106 -13.68 14.51 11.80
CA ILE A 106 -13.43 13.12 11.36
C ILE A 106 -13.48 12.16 12.54
N GLU A 107 -13.87 10.92 12.28
CA GLU A 107 -13.69 9.78 13.19
C GLU A 107 -13.13 8.58 12.44
N ILE A 108 -12.37 7.72 13.13
CA ILE A 108 -11.81 6.50 12.56
C ILE A 108 -12.53 5.28 13.13
N ILE A 109 -12.90 4.34 12.25
CA ILE A 109 -13.43 3.04 12.63
C ILE A 109 -12.44 1.98 12.15
N THR A 110 -11.89 1.21 13.09
CA THR A 110 -10.85 0.21 12.80
C THR A 110 -11.30 -1.18 13.19
N TYR A 111 -11.02 -2.15 12.30
CA TYR A 111 -11.19 -3.58 12.55
C TYR A 111 -9.88 -4.34 12.39
N ASP A 112 -9.78 -5.48 13.09
CA ASP A 112 -8.63 -6.40 12.98
C ASP A 112 -8.83 -7.36 11.80
N SER A 113 -7.84 -7.46 10.91
CA SER A 113 -7.81 -8.45 9.83
C SER A 113 -7.38 -9.84 10.30
N GLU A 114 -6.90 -9.97 11.55
CA GLU A 114 -6.29 -11.20 12.07
C GLU A 114 -5.14 -11.74 11.18
N SER A 115 -4.58 -10.90 10.31
CA SER A 115 -3.61 -11.27 9.25
C SER A 115 -4.16 -12.29 8.24
N ASP A 116 -5.48 -12.36 8.07
CA ASP A 116 -6.19 -13.27 7.17
C ASP A 116 -6.94 -12.47 6.08
N THR A 117 -6.76 -12.86 4.81
CA THR A 117 -7.33 -12.15 3.67
C THR A 117 -8.86 -12.21 3.61
N THR A 118 -9.46 -13.31 4.08
CA THR A 118 -10.92 -13.48 4.14
C THR A 118 -11.51 -12.58 5.20
N THR A 119 -10.97 -12.63 6.41
CA THR A 119 -11.35 -11.74 7.52
C THR A 119 -11.17 -10.28 7.12
N CYS A 120 -10.08 -9.95 6.43
CA CYS A 120 -9.82 -8.61 5.93
C CYS A 120 -10.94 -8.11 4.99
N SER A 121 -11.37 -8.96 4.03
CA SER A 121 -12.50 -8.65 3.13
C SER A 121 -13.82 -8.49 3.89
N GLU A 122 -14.11 -9.36 4.87
CA GLU A 122 -15.31 -9.29 5.68
C GLU A 122 -15.36 -8.01 6.53
N MET A 123 -14.23 -7.61 7.11
CA MET A 123 -14.12 -6.38 7.89
C MET A 123 -14.25 -5.13 7.01
N ALA A 124 -13.67 -5.12 5.81
CA ALA A 124 -13.87 -4.04 4.85
C ALA A 124 -15.33 -3.93 4.40
N GLN A 125 -15.99 -5.05 4.14
CA GLN A 125 -17.43 -5.06 3.84
C GLN A 125 -18.26 -4.49 4.99
N LYS A 126 -17.92 -4.83 6.22
CA LYS A 126 -18.62 -4.33 7.42
C LYS A 126 -18.48 -2.81 7.57
N LEU A 127 -17.27 -2.26 7.38
CA LEU A 127 -17.04 -0.82 7.35
C LEU A 127 -17.95 -0.11 6.33
N ILE A 128 -18.13 -0.72 5.15
CA ILE A 128 -18.93 -0.16 4.06
C ILE A 128 -20.43 -0.30 4.33
N GLU A 129 -20.89 -1.52 4.63
CA GLU A 129 -22.33 -1.82 4.66
C GLU A 129 -22.99 -1.50 6.01
N GLU A 130 -22.29 -1.66 7.13
CA GLU A 130 -22.84 -1.42 8.46
C GLU A 130 -22.47 -0.02 8.99
N ASP A 131 -21.16 0.31 8.98
CA ASP A 131 -20.68 1.58 9.55
C ASP A 131 -20.87 2.77 8.62
N LYS A 132 -21.02 2.53 7.30
CA LYS A 132 -21.23 3.58 6.28
C LYS A 132 -20.09 4.58 6.25
N VAL A 133 -18.86 4.08 6.13
CA VAL A 133 -17.68 4.94 6.04
C VAL A 133 -17.68 5.74 4.74
N ASN A 134 -17.17 6.99 4.77
CA ASN A 134 -17.11 7.87 3.62
C ASN A 134 -15.89 7.59 2.73
N ILE A 135 -14.79 7.13 3.35
CA ILE A 135 -13.52 6.82 2.69
C ILE A 135 -12.82 5.70 3.46
N ILE A 136 -12.05 4.89 2.77
CA ILE A 136 -11.27 3.79 3.36
C ILE A 136 -9.78 4.06 3.18
N ILE A 137 -8.99 3.70 4.19
CA ILE A 137 -7.54 3.57 4.09
C ILE A 137 -7.19 2.07 4.07
N ALA A 138 -6.58 1.62 2.96
CA ALA A 138 -6.02 0.28 2.80
C ALA A 138 -4.51 0.35 2.97
N ARG A 139 -3.94 -0.32 3.97
CA ARG A 139 -2.51 -0.24 4.27
C ARG A 139 -1.94 -1.55 4.79
N HIS A 140 -0.63 -1.58 4.91
CA HIS A 140 0.25 -2.67 5.29
C HIS A 140 0.69 -3.50 4.09
N THR A 141 0.48 -4.78 4.09
CA THR A 141 1.00 -5.68 3.04
C THR A 141 -0.04 -5.97 1.96
N PRO A 142 0.33 -6.57 0.81
CA PRO A 142 -0.65 -6.96 -0.21
C PRO A 142 -1.80 -7.82 0.34
N GLU A 143 -1.52 -8.63 1.38
CA GLU A 143 -2.52 -9.49 2.03
C GLU A 143 -3.63 -8.69 2.74
N THR A 144 -3.38 -7.41 3.06
CA THR A 144 -4.37 -6.49 3.63
C THR A 144 -4.88 -5.49 2.59
N VAL A 145 -3.96 -4.89 1.83
CA VAL A 145 -4.28 -3.84 0.86
C VAL A 145 -5.18 -4.34 -0.26
N ASN A 146 -4.86 -5.49 -0.86
CA ASN A 146 -5.60 -6.02 -2.00
C ASN A 146 -7.06 -6.38 -1.65
N PRO A 147 -7.36 -7.14 -0.57
CA PRO A 147 -8.76 -7.44 -0.23
C PRO A 147 -9.57 -6.20 0.16
N VAL A 148 -8.98 -5.21 0.83
CA VAL A 148 -9.66 -3.93 1.14
C VAL A 148 -9.94 -3.14 -0.14
N SER A 149 -8.95 -3.01 -1.03
CA SER A 149 -9.11 -2.36 -2.33
C SER A 149 -10.20 -3.02 -3.17
N ALA A 150 -10.23 -4.35 -3.22
CA ALA A 150 -11.26 -5.10 -3.95
C ALA A 150 -12.69 -4.83 -3.40
N MET A 151 -12.83 -4.67 -2.08
CA MET A 151 -14.12 -4.31 -1.50
C MET A 151 -14.49 -2.85 -1.81
N ALA A 152 -13.54 -1.92 -1.73
CA ALA A 152 -13.75 -0.52 -2.12
C ALA A 152 -14.22 -0.41 -3.58
N GLU A 153 -13.57 -1.12 -4.51
CA GLU A 153 -13.98 -1.20 -5.92
C GLU A 153 -15.38 -1.77 -6.09
N ARG A 154 -15.66 -2.87 -5.42
CA ARG A 154 -16.94 -3.57 -5.54
C ARG A 154 -18.12 -2.71 -5.11
N TYR A 155 -17.94 -1.88 -4.10
CA TYR A 155 -19.00 -1.08 -3.49
C TYR A 155 -18.97 0.40 -3.93
N GLY A 156 -17.97 0.82 -4.70
CA GLY A 156 -17.83 2.21 -5.14
C GLY A 156 -17.51 3.16 -3.99
N VAL A 157 -16.60 2.76 -3.10
CA VAL A 157 -16.15 3.58 -1.96
C VAL A 157 -14.73 4.10 -2.23
N PRO A 158 -14.48 5.41 -2.10
CA PRO A 158 -13.14 5.96 -2.28
C PRO A 158 -12.12 5.32 -1.33
N CYS A 159 -10.94 4.99 -1.86
CA CYS A 159 -9.93 4.28 -1.09
C CYS A 159 -8.53 4.85 -1.35
N VAL A 160 -7.84 5.20 -0.27
CA VAL A 160 -6.40 5.51 -0.28
C VAL A 160 -5.65 4.26 0.15
N ALA A 161 -4.85 3.70 -0.75
CA ALA A 161 -4.04 2.52 -0.52
C ALA A 161 -2.55 2.87 -0.35
N ILE A 162 -1.83 2.16 0.51
CA ILE A 162 -0.41 2.40 0.81
C ILE A 162 0.24 1.13 1.39
N GLU A 163 1.58 1.07 1.45
CA GLU A 163 2.37 0.00 2.10
C GLU A 163 2.25 -1.39 1.46
N ALA A 164 1.96 -1.47 0.16
CA ALA A 164 2.12 -2.69 -0.62
C ALA A 164 2.93 -2.37 -1.88
N PRO A 165 3.78 -3.26 -2.41
CA PRO A 165 4.39 -3.00 -3.70
C PRO A 165 3.35 -2.67 -4.77
N VAL A 166 3.58 -1.59 -5.54
CA VAL A 166 2.66 -1.15 -6.60
C VAL A 166 2.30 -2.30 -7.54
N ASP A 167 3.29 -3.14 -7.89
CA ASP A 167 3.13 -4.26 -8.81
C ASP A 167 2.16 -5.32 -8.26
N ALA A 168 2.23 -5.62 -6.96
CA ALA A 168 1.35 -6.58 -6.30
C ALA A 168 -0.10 -6.06 -6.20
N TRP A 169 -0.26 -4.74 -6.06
CA TRP A 169 -1.57 -4.11 -6.06
C TRP A 169 -2.14 -4.05 -7.48
N LEU A 170 -1.37 -3.62 -8.49
CA LEU A 170 -1.81 -3.55 -9.89
C LEU A 170 -2.21 -4.91 -10.46
N ALA A 171 -1.65 -6.02 -9.96
CA ALA A 171 -2.00 -7.37 -10.40
C ALA A 171 -3.47 -7.73 -10.15
N GLU A 172 -4.12 -7.09 -9.19
CA GLU A 172 -5.55 -7.29 -8.85
C GLU A 172 -6.48 -6.25 -9.49
N GLY A 173 -5.91 -5.25 -10.23
CA GLY A 173 -6.68 -4.22 -10.92
C GLY A 173 -7.47 -4.72 -12.14
N PRO A 174 -8.12 -3.86 -12.93
CA PRO A 174 -8.01 -2.40 -12.86
C PRO A 174 -8.80 -1.77 -11.71
N TYR A 175 -8.39 -0.55 -11.31
CA TYR A 175 -9.01 0.21 -10.23
C TYR A 175 -9.69 1.48 -10.74
N GLU A 176 -10.83 1.83 -10.16
CA GLU A 176 -11.56 3.08 -10.39
C GLU A 176 -11.65 3.94 -9.11
N TRP A 177 -11.75 3.29 -7.95
CA TRP A 177 -12.02 3.91 -6.65
C TRP A 177 -10.80 3.96 -5.74
N THR A 178 -9.77 3.18 -6.04
CA THR A 178 -8.57 3.04 -5.23
C THR A 178 -7.36 3.70 -5.88
N TYR A 179 -6.60 4.45 -5.09
CA TYR A 179 -5.34 5.09 -5.47
C TYR A 179 -4.23 4.67 -4.51
N HIS A 180 -3.05 4.39 -5.05
CA HIS A 180 -1.98 3.74 -4.28
C HIS A 180 -0.68 4.53 -4.29
N ALA A 181 0.00 4.60 -3.12
CA ALA A 181 1.31 5.23 -3.01
C ALA A 181 2.33 4.27 -2.38
N MET A 182 3.30 3.81 -3.17
CA MET A 182 4.40 2.95 -2.73
C MET A 182 5.49 2.91 -3.82
N TRP A 183 6.63 2.33 -3.50
CA TRP A 183 7.64 1.98 -4.49
C TRP A 183 7.19 0.80 -5.39
N THR A 184 7.80 0.71 -6.58
CA THR A 184 7.62 -0.43 -7.49
C THR A 184 8.67 -1.50 -7.22
N LEU A 185 8.38 -2.75 -7.59
CA LEU A 185 9.33 -3.86 -7.48
C LEU A 185 10.56 -3.66 -8.38
N GLU A 186 10.42 -2.92 -9.48
CA GLU A 186 11.57 -2.51 -10.28
C GLU A 186 12.53 -1.62 -9.49
N LYS A 187 12.01 -0.62 -8.78
CA LYS A 187 12.81 0.26 -7.90
C LYS A 187 13.44 -0.51 -6.73
N MET A 188 12.69 -1.46 -6.18
CA MET A 188 13.19 -2.33 -5.11
C MET A 188 14.38 -3.19 -5.60
N TYR A 189 14.23 -3.82 -6.76
CA TYR A 189 15.33 -4.57 -7.37
C TYR A 189 16.54 -3.68 -7.64
N ASP A 190 16.33 -2.50 -8.22
CA ASP A 190 17.40 -1.54 -8.49
C ASP A 190 18.14 -1.15 -7.20
N GLN A 191 17.40 -0.94 -6.09
CA GLN A 191 18.00 -0.64 -4.79
C GLN A 191 18.85 -1.82 -4.24
N TYR A 192 18.34 -3.05 -4.35
CA TYR A 192 19.09 -4.24 -3.91
C TYR A 192 20.29 -4.49 -4.80
N SER A 193 20.15 -4.35 -6.10
CA SER A 193 21.25 -4.43 -7.06
C SER A 193 22.36 -3.39 -6.77
N ALA A 194 21.99 -2.15 -6.42
CA ALA A 194 22.94 -1.12 -6.00
C ALA A 194 23.70 -1.51 -4.72
N LEU A 195 23.04 -2.12 -3.74
CA LEU A 195 23.70 -2.67 -2.55
C LEU A 195 24.67 -3.82 -2.92
N TRP A 196 24.29 -4.69 -3.85
CA TRP A 196 25.17 -5.78 -4.32
C TRP A 196 26.40 -5.23 -5.04
N GLU A 197 26.23 -4.24 -5.91
CA GLU A 197 27.36 -3.57 -6.59
C GLU A 197 28.28 -2.87 -5.60
N GLN A 198 27.73 -2.17 -4.61
CA GLN A 198 28.49 -1.54 -3.52
C GLN A 198 29.27 -2.58 -2.69
N ALA A 199 28.71 -3.78 -2.53
CA ALA A 199 29.36 -4.92 -1.86
C ALA A 199 30.41 -5.65 -2.74
N GLY A 200 30.59 -5.22 -4.00
CA GLY A 200 31.57 -5.80 -4.92
C GLY A 200 31.03 -6.86 -5.88
N PHE A 201 29.71 -7.09 -5.90
CA PHE A 201 29.05 -8.00 -6.84
C PHE A 201 28.52 -7.20 -8.04
N ALA A 202 29.39 -6.83 -8.96
CA ALA A 202 29.03 -6.03 -10.12
C ALA A 202 28.07 -6.79 -11.07
N LYS A 203 27.22 -6.06 -11.78
CA LYS A 203 26.39 -6.60 -12.88
C LYS A 203 27.29 -7.29 -13.91
N GLY A 204 26.85 -8.42 -14.44
CA GLY A 204 27.65 -9.24 -15.35
C GLY A 204 28.73 -10.09 -14.69
N SER A 205 28.89 -10.08 -13.37
CA SER A 205 29.89 -10.89 -12.65
C SER A 205 29.61 -12.40 -12.67
N GLY A 206 28.33 -12.78 -12.93
CA GLY A 206 27.88 -14.15 -12.79
C GLY A 206 27.77 -14.63 -11.33
N ALA A 207 27.85 -13.71 -10.34
CA ALA A 207 27.63 -14.04 -8.94
C ALA A 207 26.29 -14.74 -8.76
N LYS A 208 26.25 -15.75 -7.88
CA LYS A 208 25.07 -16.60 -7.69
C LYS A 208 24.11 -16.00 -6.67
N VAL A 209 22.93 -15.64 -7.13
CA VAL A 209 21.86 -15.07 -6.32
C VAL A 209 20.82 -16.15 -6.06
N GLY A 210 20.69 -16.57 -4.81
CA GLY A 210 19.60 -17.45 -4.35
C GLY A 210 18.40 -16.60 -3.94
N ILE A 211 17.24 -16.94 -4.46
CA ILE A 211 15.99 -16.25 -4.11
C ILE A 211 15.14 -17.09 -3.17
N LEU A 212 14.50 -16.42 -2.18
CA LEU A 212 13.65 -17.04 -1.18
C LEU A 212 12.34 -16.27 -1.07
N PHE A 213 11.28 -16.76 -1.73
CA PHE A 213 9.97 -16.12 -1.77
C PHE A 213 8.87 -17.07 -1.29
N ALA A 214 7.94 -16.56 -0.48
CA ALA A 214 6.73 -17.28 -0.12
C ALA A 214 5.78 -17.40 -1.30
N ASN A 215 4.92 -18.42 -1.28
CA ASN A 215 3.83 -18.56 -2.26
C ASN A 215 2.58 -17.83 -1.74
N ASP A 216 2.69 -16.50 -1.67
CA ASP A 216 1.63 -15.56 -1.36
C ASP A 216 1.61 -14.43 -2.40
N ALA A 217 0.75 -13.43 -2.23
CA ALA A 217 0.61 -12.34 -3.20
C ALA A 217 1.90 -11.52 -3.32
N ASP A 218 2.53 -11.21 -2.19
CA ASP A 218 3.78 -10.44 -2.12
C ASP A 218 4.94 -11.22 -2.76
N GLY A 219 5.21 -12.43 -2.28
CA GLY A 219 6.29 -13.27 -2.80
C GLY A 219 6.14 -13.59 -4.28
N THR A 220 4.91 -13.76 -4.77
CA THR A 220 4.63 -14.00 -6.20
C THR A 220 4.97 -12.77 -7.05
N ALA A 221 4.60 -11.58 -6.60
CA ALA A 221 4.93 -10.35 -7.31
C ALA A 221 6.45 -10.10 -7.34
N TRP A 222 7.14 -10.26 -6.20
CA TRP A 222 8.60 -10.15 -6.12
C TRP A 222 9.31 -11.18 -7.02
N HIS A 223 8.89 -12.45 -6.97
CA HIS A 223 9.47 -13.49 -7.79
C HIS A 223 9.39 -13.15 -9.29
N GLY A 224 8.23 -12.67 -9.75
CA GLY A 224 8.01 -12.31 -11.16
C GLY A 224 8.96 -11.23 -11.67
N VAL A 225 9.33 -10.26 -10.84
CA VAL A 225 10.25 -9.17 -11.24
C VAL A 225 11.71 -9.55 -11.01
N PHE A 226 12.02 -10.09 -9.83
CA PHE A 226 13.41 -10.33 -9.42
C PHE A 226 14.07 -11.43 -10.23
N ALA A 227 13.37 -12.53 -10.52
CA ALA A 227 13.93 -13.63 -11.30
C ALA A 227 14.42 -13.17 -12.68
N ASP A 228 13.61 -12.40 -13.39
CA ASP A 228 13.96 -11.89 -14.72
C ASP A 228 15.10 -10.87 -14.67
N LYS A 229 15.04 -9.93 -13.72
CA LYS A 229 16.05 -8.86 -13.60
C LYS A 229 17.42 -9.38 -13.15
N ILE A 230 17.48 -10.35 -12.23
CA ILE A 230 18.73 -11.02 -11.83
C ILE A 230 19.45 -11.60 -13.05
N VAL A 231 18.70 -12.30 -13.91
CA VAL A 231 19.26 -12.88 -15.14
C VAL A 231 19.66 -11.80 -16.16
N ALA A 232 18.81 -10.77 -16.33
CA ALA A 232 19.07 -9.67 -17.26
C ALA A 232 20.32 -8.87 -16.90
N ASP A 233 20.59 -8.69 -15.61
CA ASP A 233 21.79 -8.00 -15.10
C ASP A 233 23.03 -8.89 -15.07
N GLY A 234 22.93 -10.12 -15.59
CA GLY A 234 24.08 -11.04 -15.73
C GLY A 234 24.56 -11.68 -14.42
N TYR A 235 23.69 -11.78 -13.45
CA TYR A 235 23.87 -12.66 -12.29
C TYR A 235 23.41 -14.08 -12.64
N THR A 236 23.78 -15.06 -11.84
CA THR A 236 23.31 -16.44 -11.97
C THR A 236 22.19 -16.68 -10.96
N LEU A 237 20.98 -16.84 -11.44
CA LEU A 237 19.82 -17.13 -10.61
C LEU A 237 19.87 -18.57 -10.08
N VAL A 238 19.65 -18.74 -8.78
CA VAL A 238 19.37 -20.02 -8.11
C VAL A 238 17.98 -19.93 -7.49
N ASP A 239 17.01 -20.55 -8.15
CA ASP A 239 15.60 -20.50 -7.80
C ASP A 239 15.11 -21.88 -7.33
N PRO A 240 14.81 -22.05 -6.04
CA PRO A 240 14.24 -23.31 -5.51
C PRO A 240 12.73 -23.41 -5.72
N GLY A 241 12.08 -22.40 -6.30
CA GLY A 241 10.64 -22.20 -6.32
C GLY A 241 10.12 -21.55 -5.03
N GLN A 242 8.86 -21.11 -5.08
CA GLN A 242 8.20 -20.48 -3.94
C GLN A 242 7.81 -21.53 -2.88
N TYR A 243 8.05 -21.21 -1.61
CA TYR A 243 7.67 -22.10 -0.50
C TYR A 243 6.29 -21.71 0.07
N PRO A 244 5.50 -22.66 0.61
CA PRO A 244 4.25 -22.35 1.30
C PRO A 244 4.50 -21.48 2.56
N ALA A 245 3.76 -20.39 2.73
CA ALA A 245 3.83 -19.57 3.94
C ALA A 245 3.62 -20.43 5.20
N GLY A 246 4.40 -20.17 6.25
CA GLY A 246 4.41 -20.96 7.48
C GLY A 246 5.20 -22.27 7.38
N THR A 247 6.06 -22.43 6.36
CA THR A 247 6.98 -23.57 6.24
C THR A 247 7.89 -23.65 7.48
N THR A 248 8.06 -24.86 8.02
CA THR A 248 8.90 -25.10 9.21
C THR A 248 10.18 -25.88 8.92
N ASP A 249 10.34 -26.45 7.73
CA ASP A 249 11.54 -27.18 7.30
C ASP A 249 12.01 -26.65 5.93
N TYR A 250 13.17 -26.00 5.95
CA TYR A 250 13.82 -25.41 4.77
C TYR A 250 15.04 -26.21 4.29
N SER A 251 15.22 -27.45 4.77
CA SER A 251 16.43 -28.25 4.51
C SER A 251 16.71 -28.43 3.01
N ASP A 252 15.69 -28.64 2.19
CA ASP A 252 15.87 -28.84 0.75
C ASP A 252 16.36 -27.55 0.07
N VAL A 253 15.76 -26.41 0.38
CA VAL A 253 16.17 -25.09 -0.12
C VAL A 253 17.61 -24.77 0.29
N ILE A 254 17.94 -24.98 1.57
CA ILE A 254 19.28 -24.74 2.12
C ILE A 254 20.31 -25.63 1.43
N ASN A 255 20.01 -26.91 1.23
CA ASN A 255 20.88 -27.84 0.53
C ASN A 255 21.11 -27.43 -0.93
N GLN A 256 20.08 -26.97 -1.62
CA GLN A 256 20.21 -26.43 -2.98
C GLN A 256 21.12 -25.22 -3.01
N PHE A 257 20.88 -24.21 -2.15
CA PHE A 257 21.73 -23.01 -2.08
C PHE A 257 23.20 -23.35 -1.79
N LYS A 258 23.47 -24.28 -0.90
CA LYS A 258 24.82 -24.76 -0.61
C LYS A 258 25.45 -25.46 -1.79
N SER A 259 24.75 -26.40 -2.41
CA SER A 259 25.29 -27.19 -3.53
C SER A 259 25.55 -26.36 -4.77
N GLU A 260 24.72 -25.35 -5.01
CA GLU A 260 24.90 -24.39 -6.11
C GLU A 260 25.92 -23.30 -5.75
N GLY A 261 26.27 -23.12 -4.49
CA GLY A 261 27.24 -22.11 -4.03
C GLY A 261 26.70 -20.69 -4.14
N VAL A 262 25.49 -20.45 -3.62
CA VAL A 262 24.85 -19.14 -3.53
C VAL A 262 25.73 -18.17 -2.76
N GLU A 263 25.98 -17.01 -3.33
CA GLU A 263 26.82 -15.94 -2.75
C GLU A 263 25.95 -14.81 -2.16
N ILE A 264 24.84 -14.49 -2.82
CA ILE A 264 23.88 -13.47 -2.40
C ILE A 264 22.55 -14.17 -2.11
N LEU A 265 22.00 -13.96 -0.93
CA LEU A 265 20.63 -14.36 -0.59
C LEU A 265 19.72 -13.15 -0.75
N CYS A 266 18.62 -13.31 -1.49
CA CYS A 266 17.65 -12.26 -1.74
C CYS A 266 16.23 -12.81 -1.58
N GLY A 267 15.30 -11.99 -1.09
CA GLY A 267 13.91 -12.41 -0.96
C GLY A 267 13.01 -11.41 -0.27
N THR A 268 11.75 -11.83 -0.06
CA THR A 268 10.78 -11.21 0.84
C THR A 268 10.04 -12.28 1.63
N ASN A 269 9.94 -12.13 2.94
CA ASN A 269 9.39 -13.14 3.83
C ASN A 269 8.74 -12.49 5.05
N THR A 270 7.78 -13.16 5.69
CA THR A 270 7.36 -12.78 7.04
C THR A 270 8.49 -13.04 8.04
N ASN A 271 8.51 -12.30 9.16
CA ASN A 271 9.53 -12.52 10.20
C ASN A 271 9.59 -13.98 10.70
N PRO A 272 8.46 -14.65 11.04
CA PRO A 272 8.51 -16.05 11.50
C PRO A 272 9.11 -17.01 10.48
N ASP A 273 8.82 -16.84 9.19
CA ASP A 273 9.33 -17.70 8.12
C ASP A 273 10.83 -17.49 7.93
N PHE A 274 11.27 -16.23 7.84
CA PHE A 274 12.69 -15.94 7.70
C PHE A 274 13.49 -16.39 8.93
N ASN A 275 13.02 -16.18 10.14
CA ASN A 275 13.68 -16.61 11.36
C ASN A 275 13.87 -18.14 11.36
N SER A 276 12.82 -18.89 11.00
CA SER A 276 12.89 -20.35 10.88
C SER A 276 13.91 -20.78 9.82
N PHE A 277 13.89 -20.17 8.64
CA PHE A 277 14.88 -20.42 7.58
C PHE A 277 16.30 -20.08 8.03
N TRP A 278 16.50 -18.88 8.61
CA TRP A 278 17.83 -18.36 8.92
C TRP A 278 18.54 -19.15 10.02
N LEU A 279 17.79 -19.56 11.05
CA LEU A 279 18.32 -20.46 12.09
C LEU A 279 18.76 -21.81 11.52
N GLN A 280 17.94 -22.43 10.65
CA GLN A 280 18.28 -23.68 9.98
C GLN A 280 19.47 -23.54 9.04
N ALA A 281 19.53 -22.42 8.29
CA ALA A 281 20.63 -22.08 7.39
C ALA A 281 21.95 -22.06 8.16
N LYS A 282 22.00 -21.36 9.29
CA LYS A 282 23.18 -21.31 10.17
C LYS A 282 23.55 -22.67 10.74
N GLN A 283 22.58 -23.44 11.25
CA GLN A 283 22.81 -24.78 11.77
C GLN A 283 23.36 -25.74 10.72
N GLN A 284 22.94 -25.60 9.46
CA GLN A 284 23.38 -26.40 8.34
C GLN A 284 24.64 -25.86 7.65
N GLY A 285 25.21 -24.75 8.12
CA GLY A 285 26.41 -24.14 7.59
C GLY A 285 26.21 -23.51 6.19
N PHE A 286 25.04 -22.89 5.94
CA PHE A 286 24.84 -22.01 4.80
C PHE A 286 25.16 -20.58 5.23
N GLU A 287 26.15 -20.00 4.61
CA GLU A 287 26.66 -18.66 4.91
C GLU A 287 26.87 -17.87 3.62
N PRO A 288 25.80 -17.23 3.09
CA PRO A 288 25.93 -16.34 1.95
C PRO A 288 26.83 -15.14 2.31
N LYS A 289 27.53 -14.60 1.33
CA LYS A 289 28.43 -13.44 1.51
C LYS A 289 27.66 -12.14 1.71
N PHE A 290 26.45 -12.08 1.17
CA PHE A 290 25.58 -10.90 1.24
C PHE A 290 24.11 -11.32 1.35
N VAL A 291 23.32 -10.54 2.08
CA VAL A 291 21.89 -10.81 2.29
C VAL A 291 21.10 -9.52 2.11
N THR A 292 20.12 -9.55 1.23
CA THR A 292 19.08 -8.53 1.08
C THR A 292 17.71 -9.18 1.23
N MET A 293 16.94 -8.76 2.22
CA MET A 293 15.66 -9.40 2.52
C MET A 293 14.62 -8.36 2.88
N GLY A 294 13.54 -8.33 2.14
CA GLY A 294 12.39 -7.49 2.41
C GLY A 294 11.45 -8.05 3.46
N LYS A 295 10.69 -7.17 4.11
CA LYS A 295 9.62 -7.50 5.05
C LYS A 295 10.09 -8.19 6.35
N ALA A 296 11.01 -9.14 6.28
CA ALA A 296 11.37 -10.06 7.35
C ALA A 296 11.89 -9.40 8.63
N TYR A 297 12.57 -8.27 8.50
CA TYR A 297 13.22 -7.57 9.61
C TYR A 297 13.24 -6.04 9.40
N LEU A 298 12.11 -5.51 8.93
CA LEU A 298 11.92 -4.05 8.80
C LEU A 298 11.77 -3.37 10.16
N LEU A 299 11.28 -4.11 11.16
CA LEU A 299 11.04 -3.61 12.51
C LEU A 299 12.21 -3.99 13.43
N GLN A 300 12.51 -3.08 14.38
CA GLN A 300 13.52 -3.36 15.41
C GLN A 300 13.19 -4.63 16.19
N SER A 301 11.91 -4.82 16.55
CA SER A 301 11.45 -6.04 17.25
C SER A 301 11.72 -7.34 16.49
N ASP A 302 11.59 -7.29 15.15
CA ASP A 302 11.85 -8.46 14.29
C ASP A 302 13.34 -8.79 14.24
N ALA A 303 14.17 -7.76 14.08
CA ALA A 303 15.63 -7.91 14.08
C ALA A 303 16.14 -8.39 15.44
N ASP A 304 15.60 -7.88 16.53
CA ASP A 304 15.93 -8.32 17.91
C ASP A 304 15.51 -9.76 18.16
N ALA A 305 14.36 -10.22 17.63
CA ALA A 305 13.88 -11.59 17.74
C ALA A 305 14.79 -12.62 17.04
N ILE A 306 15.41 -12.23 15.90
CA ILE A 306 16.40 -13.04 15.20
C ILE A 306 17.73 -13.06 15.97
N GLY A 307 18.06 -11.95 16.59
CA GLY A 307 19.28 -11.78 17.41
C GLY A 307 20.39 -11.00 16.71
N ALA A 308 21.02 -10.12 17.46
CA ALA A 308 21.94 -9.13 16.94
C ALA A 308 23.12 -9.70 16.14
N GLU A 309 23.72 -10.81 16.63
CA GLU A 309 24.85 -11.45 15.93
C GLU A 309 24.45 -12.09 14.59
N LEU A 310 23.21 -12.58 14.48
CA LEU A 310 22.70 -13.16 13.23
C LEU A 310 22.24 -12.10 12.24
N MET A 311 21.87 -10.94 12.75
CA MET A 311 21.38 -9.83 11.94
C MET A 311 22.47 -8.89 11.48
N ASP A 312 23.60 -8.80 12.19
CA ASP A 312 24.69 -7.89 11.82
C ASP A 312 25.16 -8.12 10.38
N GLY A 313 25.14 -7.06 9.58
CA GLY A 313 25.50 -7.07 8.16
C GLY A 313 24.38 -7.48 7.20
N ASN A 314 23.20 -7.88 7.65
CA ASN A 314 22.06 -8.13 6.76
C ASN A 314 21.45 -6.80 6.30
N CYS A 315 21.08 -6.73 5.01
CA CYS A 315 20.54 -5.53 4.40
C CYS A 315 19.03 -5.65 4.16
N ALA A 316 18.35 -4.51 4.22
CA ALA A 316 16.95 -4.36 3.90
C ALA A 316 16.73 -3.04 3.15
N GLU A 317 15.56 -2.89 2.59
CA GLU A 317 15.06 -1.60 2.12
C GLU A 317 14.79 -0.64 3.26
N VAL A 318 14.88 0.66 2.98
CA VAL A 318 14.45 1.73 3.88
C VAL A 318 13.45 2.60 3.12
N TRP A 319 12.17 2.42 3.43
CA TRP A 319 11.07 3.18 2.82
C TRP A 319 10.96 4.57 3.40
N TRP A 320 11.22 4.67 4.71
CA TRP A 320 11.13 5.86 5.49
C TRP A 320 11.91 5.70 6.80
N SER A 321 12.39 6.81 7.30
CA SER A 321 12.99 6.90 8.62
C SER A 321 12.95 8.35 9.12
N GLU A 322 13.29 8.57 10.37
CA GLU A 322 13.45 9.90 10.95
C GLU A 322 14.46 10.80 10.21
N HIS A 323 15.32 10.20 9.39
CA HIS A 323 16.36 10.92 8.63
C HIS A 323 15.92 11.33 7.22
N HIS A 324 14.71 10.94 6.78
CA HIS A 324 14.21 11.37 5.48
C HIS A 324 13.94 12.88 5.48
N PRO A 325 14.32 13.60 4.39
CA PRO A 325 14.31 15.06 4.35
C PRO A 325 12.92 15.65 4.03
N TYR A 326 11.87 14.88 4.23
CA TYR A 326 10.50 15.27 3.87
C TYR A 326 9.73 15.82 5.07
N ALA A 327 8.75 16.67 4.77
CA ALA A 327 7.87 17.26 5.77
C ALA A 327 6.41 17.24 5.30
N SER A 328 5.51 17.04 6.23
CA SER A 328 4.07 17.16 6.02
C SER A 328 3.67 18.57 5.59
N ALA A 329 3.06 18.74 4.44
CA ALA A 329 2.46 20.03 4.07
C ALA A 329 1.23 20.36 4.94
N LEU A 330 0.59 19.33 5.50
CA LEU A 330 -0.60 19.48 6.34
C LEU A 330 -0.25 20.04 7.73
N THR A 331 0.77 19.48 8.40
CA THR A 331 1.07 19.76 9.80
C THR A 331 2.43 20.41 10.02
N GLY A 332 3.32 20.41 9.02
CA GLY A 332 4.73 20.79 9.17
C GLY A 332 5.59 19.73 9.87
N GLU A 333 5.05 18.56 10.19
CA GLU A 333 5.77 17.47 10.85
C GLU A 333 6.86 16.91 9.93
N THR A 334 8.03 16.61 10.52
CA THR A 334 9.14 15.93 9.85
C THR A 334 9.36 14.54 10.45
N GLY A 335 10.14 13.69 9.79
CA GLY A 335 10.53 12.41 10.36
C GLY A 335 11.18 12.53 11.73
N GLU A 336 12.08 13.50 11.90
CA GLU A 336 12.78 13.77 13.17
C GLU A 336 11.80 14.19 14.29
N THR A 337 10.89 15.13 13.99
CA THR A 337 9.95 15.63 15.02
C THR A 337 8.91 14.57 15.37
N LEU A 338 8.44 13.78 14.38
CA LEU A 338 7.52 12.68 14.63
C LEU A 338 8.16 11.58 15.48
N ALA A 339 9.41 11.22 15.18
CA ALA A 339 10.17 10.24 15.97
C ALA A 339 10.38 10.69 17.42
N ALA A 340 10.71 11.98 17.63
CA ALA A 340 10.86 12.53 18.98
C ALA A 340 9.56 12.48 19.78
N LYS A 341 8.43 12.85 19.17
CA LYS A 341 7.10 12.77 19.79
C LYS A 341 6.72 11.33 20.15
N TYR A 342 6.97 10.39 19.23
CA TYR A 342 6.66 8.97 19.48
C TYR A 342 7.50 8.39 20.61
N LEU A 343 8.78 8.70 20.63
CA LEU A 343 9.69 8.29 21.72
C LEU A 343 9.26 8.86 23.07
N GLU A 344 8.87 10.15 23.13
CA GLU A 344 8.38 10.79 24.35
C GLU A 344 7.09 10.13 24.83
N ALA A 345 6.15 9.87 23.93
CA ALA A 345 4.85 9.31 24.27
C ALA A 345 4.90 7.83 24.70
N THR A 346 5.80 7.04 24.10
CA THR A 346 5.77 5.56 24.22
C THR A 346 7.04 4.95 24.82
N GLY A 347 8.15 5.68 24.84
CA GLY A 347 9.47 5.17 25.20
C GLY A 347 10.09 4.26 24.13
N ARG A 348 9.52 4.21 22.91
CA ARG A 348 9.92 3.32 21.80
C ARG A 348 10.44 4.11 20.62
N ALA A 349 11.38 3.53 19.87
CA ALA A 349 11.82 4.10 18.61
C ALA A 349 10.72 4.00 17.55
N ILE A 350 10.67 4.99 16.66
CA ILE A 350 9.76 4.98 15.52
C ILE A 350 10.18 3.89 14.50
N THR A 351 9.23 3.38 13.75
CA THR A 351 9.47 2.34 12.73
C THR A 351 9.14 2.85 11.33
N GLN A 352 9.71 2.22 10.30
CA GLN A 352 9.48 2.59 8.90
C GLN A 352 7.98 2.68 8.53
N PRO A 353 7.13 1.67 8.86
CA PRO A 353 5.71 1.73 8.56
C PRO A 353 4.99 2.94 9.17
N MET A 354 5.49 3.52 10.26
CA MET A 354 4.81 4.65 10.92
C MET A 354 4.81 5.92 10.07
N GLY A 355 5.84 6.18 9.26
CA GLY A 355 5.82 7.26 8.29
C GLY A 355 4.69 7.10 7.26
N TYR A 356 4.50 5.88 6.79
CA TYR A 356 3.43 5.55 5.84
C TYR A 356 2.03 5.61 6.47
N LYS A 357 1.90 5.21 7.73
CA LYS A 357 0.63 5.36 8.47
C LYS A 357 0.23 6.82 8.61
N TYR A 358 1.21 7.66 8.96
CA TYR A 358 1.01 9.10 9.01
C TYR A 358 0.62 9.64 7.62
N ALA A 359 1.37 9.29 6.58
CA ALA A 359 1.09 9.71 5.21
C ALA A 359 -0.27 9.22 4.70
N SER A 360 -0.72 8.02 5.06
CA SER A 360 -2.04 7.53 4.66
C SER A 360 -3.18 8.42 5.18
N MET A 361 -3.03 8.95 6.38
CA MET A 361 -3.95 9.93 6.94
C MET A 361 -3.83 11.29 6.26
N GLU A 362 -2.59 11.76 5.96
CA GLU A 362 -2.39 13.00 5.19
C GLU A 362 -3.09 12.93 3.83
N LEU A 363 -2.93 11.81 3.10
CA LEU A 363 -3.55 11.60 1.79
C LEU A 363 -5.08 11.52 1.89
N CYS A 364 -5.61 10.85 2.91
CA CYS A 364 -7.04 10.79 3.17
C CYS A 364 -7.61 12.20 3.46
N ILE A 365 -6.94 12.98 4.30
CA ILE A 365 -7.33 14.35 4.63
C ILE A 365 -7.24 15.24 3.38
N ALA A 366 -6.16 15.13 2.60
CA ALA A 366 -6.00 15.88 1.34
C ALA A 366 -7.11 15.56 0.33
N ALA A 367 -7.50 14.29 0.20
CA ALA A 367 -8.62 13.87 -0.65
C ALA A 367 -9.93 14.55 -0.23
N LEU A 368 -10.23 14.56 1.08
CA LEU A 368 -11.42 15.20 1.62
C LEU A 368 -11.38 16.73 1.49
N GLN A 369 -10.21 17.36 1.60
CA GLN A 369 -10.03 18.81 1.37
C GLN A 369 -10.20 19.21 -0.10
N ASN A 370 -9.89 18.32 -1.04
CA ASN A 370 -10.10 18.53 -2.47
C ASN A 370 -11.56 18.31 -2.88
N ALA A 371 -12.35 17.61 -2.08
CA ALA A 371 -13.76 17.35 -2.35
C ALA A 371 -14.64 18.55 -1.94
N THR A 372 -15.69 18.84 -2.71
CA THR A 372 -16.66 19.91 -2.38
C THR A 372 -17.85 19.40 -1.57
N ASN A 373 -18.04 18.07 -1.56
CA ASN A 373 -19.11 17.37 -0.82
C ASN A 373 -18.70 15.93 -0.51
N LEU A 374 -19.57 15.18 0.17
CA LEU A 374 -19.32 13.79 0.61
C LEU A 374 -19.87 12.71 -0.35
N GLU A 375 -20.26 13.07 -1.57
CA GLU A 375 -20.62 12.07 -2.57
C GLU A 375 -19.36 11.24 -2.93
N PRO A 376 -19.49 9.90 -3.02
CA PRO A 376 -18.32 9.04 -3.26
C PRO A 376 -17.48 9.43 -4.48
N GLU A 377 -18.12 9.80 -5.59
CA GLU A 377 -17.44 10.24 -6.80
C GLU A 377 -16.64 11.52 -6.58
N ASN A 378 -17.15 12.43 -5.75
CA ASN A 378 -16.48 13.69 -5.46
C ASN A 378 -15.23 13.47 -4.58
N ILE A 379 -15.31 12.58 -3.59
CA ILE A 379 -14.15 12.18 -2.77
C ILE A 379 -13.11 11.44 -3.63
N ARG A 380 -13.55 10.50 -4.51
CA ARG A 380 -12.65 9.81 -5.46
C ARG A 380 -11.90 10.81 -6.34
N ASP A 381 -12.61 11.77 -6.91
CA ASP A 381 -12.00 12.81 -7.74
C ASP A 381 -11.07 13.71 -6.90
N GLY A 382 -11.38 13.89 -5.62
CA GLY A 382 -10.50 14.53 -4.63
C GLY A 382 -9.21 13.75 -4.39
N ILE A 383 -9.25 12.40 -4.38
CA ILE A 383 -8.03 11.58 -4.34
C ILE A 383 -7.22 11.76 -5.63
N ALA A 384 -7.88 11.68 -6.80
CA ALA A 384 -7.22 11.85 -8.09
C ALA A 384 -6.50 13.20 -8.24
N ALA A 385 -6.99 14.23 -7.56
CA ALA A 385 -6.45 15.59 -7.59
C ALA A 385 -5.27 15.80 -6.60
N ILE A 386 -4.87 14.80 -5.85
CA ILE A 386 -3.76 14.91 -4.88
C ILE A 386 -2.46 15.27 -5.61
N ASP A 387 -1.83 16.35 -5.14
CA ASP A 387 -0.52 16.86 -5.58
C ASP A 387 0.08 17.56 -4.35
N VAL A 388 0.65 16.77 -3.41
CA VAL A 388 0.99 17.24 -2.06
C VAL A 388 2.30 16.67 -1.55
N ASP A 389 3.04 17.46 -0.77
CA ASP A 389 4.19 17.00 -0.01
C ASP A 389 3.72 16.35 1.30
N THR A 390 4.15 15.13 1.52
CA THR A 390 3.85 14.34 2.71
C THR A 390 5.13 14.00 3.46
N ILE A 391 4.99 13.40 4.63
CA ILE A 391 6.14 12.95 5.43
C ILE A 391 6.97 11.85 4.73
N ILE A 392 6.42 11.16 3.71
CA ILE A 392 7.12 10.14 2.90
C ILE A 392 7.64 10.67 1.57
N GLY A 393 7.49 11.97 1.32
CA GLY A 393 7.83 12.65 0.07
C GLY A 393 6.62 13.17 -0.68
N HIS A 394 6.85 13.63 -1.91
CA HIS A 394 5.80 14.17 -2.75
C HIS A 394 4.93 13.07 -3.33
N VAL A 395 3.60 13.21 -3.20
CA VAL A 395 2.62 12.27 -3.74
C VAL A 395 1.75 12.96 -4.78
N LYS A 396 1.76 12.38 -5.98
CA LYS A 396 0.91 12.75 -7.10
C LYS A 396 0.57 11.49 -7.88
N TYR A 397 -0.70 11.19 -8.00
CA TYR A 397 -1.15 10.00 -8.72
C TYR A 397 -1.07 10.18 -10.23
N ASN A 398 -0.70 9.11 -10.93
CA ASN A 398 -0.68 9.03 -12.39
C ASN A 398 -2.02 8.49 -12.94
N GLU A 399 -2.07 8.28 -14.27
CA GLU A 399 -3.26 7.75 -14.95
C GLU A 399 -3.62 6.31 -14.55
N ASP A 400 -2.65 5.55 -14.00
CA ASP A 400 -2.85 4.20 -13.48
C ASP A 400 -3.12 4.18 -11.97
N HIS A 401 -3.47 5.33 -11.38
CA HIS A 401 -3.87 5.55 -9.99
C HIS A 401 -2.77 5.27 -8.95
N TYR A 402 -1.49 5.37 -9.32
CA TYR A 402 -0.43 5.24 -8.32
C TYR A 402 0.60 6.37 -8.34
N SER A 403 1.29 6.53 -7.22
CA SER A 403 2.45 7.40 -7.03
C SER A 403 3.63 6.59 -6.50
N VAL A 404 4.83 6.83 -7.06
CA VAL A 404 6.04 6.10 -6.64
C VAL A 404 6.76 6.87 -5.55
N THR A 405 6.95 6.23 -4.41
CA THR A 405 7.63 6.81 -3.25
C THR A 405 9.15 6.56 -3.28
N PRO A 406 9.94 7.39 -2.59
CA PRO A 406 11.39 7.23 -2.45
C PRO A 406 11.78 5.94 -1.74
N LEU A 407 13.02 5.47 -2.00
CA LEU A 407 13.57 4.24 -1.43
C LEU A 407 15.07 4.39 -1.23
N ALA A 408 15.60 3.88 -0.12
CA ALA A 408 17.02 3.77 0.17
C ALA A 408 17.38 2.35 0.63
N GLY A 409 18.67 2.04 0.66
CA GLY A 409 19.18 0.75 1.15
C GLY A 409 19.76 0.87 2.55
N GLY A 410 19.33 -0.01 3.44
CA GLY A 410 19.76 -0.10 4.82
C GLY A 410 20.56 -1.34 5.12
N GLN A 411 21.34 -1.28 6.21
CA GLN A 411 22.04 -2.43 6.78
C GLN A 411 21.84 -2.44 8.29
N TRP A 412 21.46 -3.57 8.82
CA TRP A 412 21.49 -3.80 10.27
C TRP A 412 22.95 -3.90 10.74
N GLN A 413 23.32 -3.06 11.70
CA GLN A 413 24.69 -3.00 12.21
C GLN A 413 24.70 -3.06 13.72
N LEU A 414 25.49 -4.01 14.24
CA LEU A 414 25.77 -4.10 15.67
C LEU A 414 26.61 -2.89 16.09
N GLN A 415 26.18 -2.18 17.10
CA GLN A 415 26.84 -1.02 17.68
C GLN A 415 27.78 -1.42 18.83
N GLU A 416 28.68 -0.52 19.22
CA GLU A 416 29.62 -0.76 20.31
C GLU A 416 28.95 -1.01 21.67
N ASP A 417 27.75 -0.49 21.88
CA ASP A 417 26.96 -0.69 23.10
C ASP A 417 26.15 -2.01 23.08
N GLY A 418 26.27 -2.81 22.02
CA GLY A 418 25.57 -4.07 21.80
C GLY A 418 24.17 -3.93 21.23
N SER A 419 23.68 -2.71 20.96
CA SER A 419 22.40 -2.50 20.28
C SER A 419 22.55 -2.77 18.77
N LEU A 420 21.43 -3.16 18.14
CA LEU A 420 21.34 -3.35 16.70
C LEU A 420 20.60 -2.14 16.09
N LYS A 421 21.14 -1.54 15.03
CA LYS A 421 20.52 -0.41 14.34
C LYS A 421 20.47 -0.61 12.85
N LEU A 422 19.36 -0.23 12.23
CA LEU A 422 19.26 -0.11 10.78
C LEU A 422 19.87 1.22 10.34
N VAL A 423 20.93 1.13 9.54
CA VAL A 423 21.73 2.26 9.08
C VAL A 423 21.54 2.42 7.58
N ILE A 424 21.21 3.63 7.11
CA ILE A 424 21.10 3.92 5.66
C ILE A 424 22.52 3.96 5.08
N VAL A 425 22.83 3.01 4.19
CA VAL A 425 24.17 2.80 3.63
C VAL A 425 24.22 3.01 2.12
N ASN A 426 23.07 3.09 1.45
CA ASN A 426 22.94 3.35 0.02
C ASN A 426 21.74 4.23 -0.27
N ASN A 427 21.94 5.32 -1.01
CA ASN A 427 20.91 6.28 -1.42
C ASN A 427 21.02 6.61 -2.92
N GLU A 428 21.56 5.71 -3.72
CA GLU A 428 21.84 5.97 -5.14
C GLU A 428 20.58 6.34 -5.91
N LEU A 429 19.44 5.72 -5.58
CA LEU A 429 18.15 6.02 -6.23
C LEU A 429 17.54 7.34 -5.77
N ASN A 430 17.81 7.77 -4.54
CA ASN A 430 17.24 8.97 -3.93
C ASN A 430 18.34 9.70 -3.14
N PRO A 431 19.26 10.43 -3.83
CA PRO A 431 20.42 11.05 -3.20
C PRO A 431 20.11 12.12 -2.16
N GLU A 432 18.87 12.63 -2.14
CA GLU A 432 18.38 13.56 -1.12
C GLU A 432 18.22 12.92 0.27
N ILE A 433 18.05 11.58 0.34
CA ILE A 433 18.01 10.86 1.61
C ILE A 433 19.44 10.74 2.15
N PRO A 434 19.71 11.25 3.36
CA PRO A 434 21.09 11.23 3.88
C PRO A 434 21.53 9.81 4.25
N LEU A 435 22.78 9.47 3.93
CA LEU A 435 23.44 8.29 4.48
C LEU A 435 23.64 8.49 5.99
N THR A 436 23.37 7.47 6.78
CA THR A 436 23.59 7.50 8.25
C THR A 436 24.78 6.62 8.67
N GLY A 437 25.42 5.95 7.71
CA GLY A 437 26.66 5.20 7.90
C GLY A 437 27.19 4.60 6.62
N GLU A 438 28.21 3.76 6.75
CA GLU A 438 28.86 3.07 5.64
C GLU A 438 28.47 1.59 5.61
N LEU A 439 28.42 0.99 4.41
CA LEU A 439 28.21 -0.44 4.25
C LEU A 439 29.40 -1.22 4.86
N LYS A 440 29.12 -2.14 5.76
CA LYS A 440 30.10 -3.04 6.35
C LYS A 440 30.01 -4.40 5.65
N LEU A 441 31.14 -4.89 5.15
CA LEU A 441 31.27 -6.25 4.60
C LEU A 441 31.79 -7.18 5.70
N LYS A 442 31.23 -8.41 5.71
CA LYS A 442 31.66 -9.50 6.64
C LYS A 442 32.98 -10.08 6.24
#